data_1fefca77b384c7ce7d47fa0f82e2a759
#
_entry.id   1fefca77b384c7ce7d47fa0f82e2a759
#
_cell.length_a   1.000
_cell.length_b   1.000
_cell.length_c   1.000
_cell.angle_alpha   90.00
_cell.angle_beta   90.00
_cell.angle_gamma   90.00
#
_symmetry.space_group_name_H-M   'P 1'
#
loop_
_entity.id
_entity.type
_entity.pdbx_description
1 polymer ?
#
loop_
_entity_poly.entity_id
_entity_poly.type
_entity_poly.pdbx_seq_one_letter_code
_entity_poly.pdbx_strand_id
1 'polypeptide(L)'
;KFSTLSSSYDNLVTLLPNVLGNTLPSNLKKLGTFNLVGKTELTRTFIDADFTMATALGKVKSNFVMHSIDFIDKASYVGNVVLDNFDLGTFVSEKDLGKISLNLDIDGIGFTEKYLNTQIKGAISQMDYNNYSYHNLEVNGNFKMPIYQGKVSINDPNLNLTFDGLVDWT
;
A
#
# COMPACT_ATOMS: atom_id res chain seq x y z
N LYS A 1 2.85 -6.70 -21.94
CA LYS A 1 4.22 -6.48 -21.41
C LYS A 1 4.64 -5.07 -21.78
N PHE A 2 4.84 -4.21 -20.79
CA PHE A 2 5.36 -2.85 -21.02
C PHE A 2 6.85 -2.85 -20.67
N SER A 3 7.68 -2.29 -21.54
CA SER A 3 9.10 -2.09 -21.24
C SER A 3 9.30 -0.89 -20.30
N THR A 4 8.55 0.17 -20.50
CA THR A 4 8.47 1.36 -19.63
C THR A 4 7.17 2.10 -19.97
N LEU A 5 6.42 2.49 -18.97
CA LEU A 5 5.25 3.36 -19.10
C LEU A 5 5.48 4.60 -18.22
N SER A 6 5.54 5.77 -18.83
CA SER A 6 5.46 7.04 -18.11
C SER A 6 4.01 7.52 -18.11
N SER A 7 3.44 7.80 -16.95
CA SER A 7 2.04 8.16 -16.82
C SER A 7 1.80 9.10 -15.64
N SER A 8 0.57 9.56 -15.49
CA SER A 8 0.06 10.33 -14.37
C SER A 8 -1.28 9.78 -13.92
N TYR A 9 -1.78 10.24 -12.77
CA TYR A 9 -3.10 9.88 -12.27
C TYR A 9 -4.20 10.12 -13.32
N ASP A 10 -4.20 11.30 -13.98
CA ASP A 10 -5.23 11.66 -14.95
C ASP A 10 -5.22 10.75 -16.18
N ASN A 11 -4.02 10.33 -16.60
CA ASN A 11 -3.88 9.34 -17.67
C ASN A 11 -4.38 7.96 -17.25
N LEU A 12 -4.10 7.54 -16.00
CA LEU A 12 -4.63 6.28 -15.46
C LEU A 12 -6.16 6.28 -15.42
N VAL A 13 -6.76 7.34 -14.92
CA VAL A 13 -8.22 7.49 -14.89
C VAL A 13 -8.81 7.42 -16.30
N THR A 14 -8.13 8.00 -17.29
CA THR A 14 -8.58 7.95 -18.69
C THR A 14 -8.43 6.57 -19.32
N LEU A 15 -7.38 5.84 -18.95
CA LEU A 15 -7.11 4.50 -19.50
C LEU A 15 -7.94 3.39 -18.83
N LEU A 16 -8.35 3.59 -17.57
CA LEU A 16 -8.99 2.58 -16.73
C LEU A 16 -10.42 2.94 -16.28
N PRO A 17 -11.25 3.70 -17.05
CA PRO A 17 -12.54 4.19 -16.58
C PRO A 17 -13.54 3.09 -16.22
N ASN A 18 -13.28 1.84 -16.63
CA ASN A 18 -14.16 0.70 -16.41
C ASN A 18 -13.53 -0.44 -15.60
N VAL A 19 -12.32 -0.25 -15.08
CA VAL A 19 -11.57 -1.35 -14.45
C VAL A 19 -11.65 -1.30 -12.92
N LEU A 20 -11.61 -0.12 -12.31
CA LEU A 20 -11.68 0.06 -10.86
C LEU A 20 -12.92 0.87 -10.43
N GLY A 21 -13.92 0.96 -11.31
CA GLY A 21 -15.06 1.84 -11.09
C GLY A 21 -14.62 3.32 -11.15
N ASN A 22 -15.54 4.24 -10.83
CA ASN A 22 -15.26 5.68 -10.86
C ASN A 22 -14.42 6.18 -9.67
N THR A 23 -13.78 5.30 -8.90
CA THR A 23 -13.16 5.65 -7.62
C THR A 23 -11.74 5.13 -7.46
N LEU A 24 -10.83 5.58 -8.33
CA LEU A 24 -9.43 5.54 -7.95
C LEU A 24 -9.23 6.46 -6.74
N PRO A 25 -8.57 5.99 -5.66
CA PRO A 25 -8.33 6.82 -4.49
C PRO A 25 -7.63 8.13 -4.87
N SER A 26 -8.18 9.26 -4.42
CA SER A 26 -7.67 10.59 -4.78
C SER A 26 -6.20 10.81 -4.35
N ASN A 27 -5.74 10.07 -3.34
CA ASN A 27 -4.36 10.09 -2.87
C ASN A 27 -3.36 9.69 -3.96
N LEU A 28 -3.77 8.88 -4.95
CA LEU A 28 -2.91 8.53 -6.08
C LEU A 28 -2.48 9.75 -6.92
N LYS A 29 -3.22 10.87 -6.88
CA LYS A 29 -2.81 12.15 -7.50
C LYS A 29 -1.48 12.65 -6.95
N LYS A 30 -1.19 12.37 -5.67
CA LYS A 30 0.02 12.81 -4.99
C LYS A 30 1.29 12.09 -5.48
N LEU A 31 1.14 10.95 -6.17
CA LEU A 31 2.26 10.26 -6.82
C LEU A 31 2.89 11.10 -7.94
N GLY A 32 2.17 12.12 -8.43
CA GLY A 32 2.64 12.97 -9.51
C GLY A 32 2.76 12.21 -10.84
N THR A 33 3.78 12.57 -11.61
CA THR A 33 4.19 11.79 -12.78
C THR A 33 5.01 10.61 -12.30
N PHE A 34 4.74 9.41 -12.79
CA PHE A 34 5.47 8.22 -12.41
C PHE A 34 5.94 7.43 -13.62
N ASN A 35 7.04 6.72 -13.42
CA ASN A 35 7.59 5.77 -14.40
C ASN A 35 7.39 4.35 -13.86
N LEU A 36 6.67 3.55 -14.63
CA LEU A 36 6.34 2.17 -14.30
C LEU A 36 7.03 1.23 -15.28
N VAL A 37 7.70 0.22 -14.74
CA VAL A 37 8.33 -0.86 -15.50
C VAL A 37 7.80 -2.17 -14.96
N GLY A 38 7.28 -3.05 -15.83
CA GLY A 38 6.76 -4.31 -15.35
C GLY A 38 5.94 -5.09 -16.37
N LYS A 39 5.19 -6.05 -15.84
CA LYS A 39 4.25 -6.88 -16.58
C LYS A 39 2.89 -6.76 -15.91
N THR A 40 1.85 -6.71 -16.71
CA THR A 40 0.48 -6.69 -16.22
C THR A 40 -0.39 -7.49 -17.17
N GLU A 41 -1.18 -8.38 -16.61
CA GLU A 41 -2.35 -8.97 -17.25
C GLU A 41 -3.59 -8.31 -16.64
N LEU A 42 -4.46 -7.81 -17.49
CA LEU A 42 -5.63 -7.07 -17.11
C LEU A 42 -6.84 -7.57 -17.88
N THR A 43 -7.87 -7.97 -17.14
CA THR A 43 -9.20 -8.26 -17.67
C THR A 43 -10.23 -7.38 -16.98
N ARG A 44 -11.51 -7.57 -17.27
CA ARG A 44 -12.59 -6.82 -16.62
C ARG A 44 -12.70 -7.11 -15.11
N THR A 45 -12.33 -8.30 -14.67
CA THR A 45 -12.53 -8.78 -13.29
C THR A 45 -11.24 -9.17 -12.59
N PHE A 46 -10.10 -9.05 -13.26
CA PHE A 46 -8.83 -9.61 -12.80
C PHE A 46 -7.65 -8.72 -13.17
N ILE A 47 -6.71 -8.57 -12.24
CA ILE A 47 -5.38 -7.98 -12.47
C ILE A 47 -4.34 -8.92 -11.92
N ASP A 48 -3.30 -9.21 -12.71
CA ASP A 48 -2.03 -9.78 -12.27
C ASP A 48 -0.93 -8.78 -12.67
N ALA A 49 -0.21 -8.23 -11.70
CA ALA A 49 0.76 -7.19 -11.94
C ALA A 49 2.05 -7.43 -11.16
N ASP A 50 3.17 -7.33 -11.86
CA ASP A 50 4.53 -7.31 -11.30
C ASP A 50 5.24 -6.08 -11.85
N PHE A 51 5.49 -5.08 -11.00
CA PHE A 51 6.02 -3.81 -11.44
C PHE A 51 6.96 -3.14 -10.42
N THR A 52 7.79 -2.27 -10.95
CA THR A 52 8.53 -1.25 -10.19
C THR A 52 8.10 0.12 -10.69
N MET A 53 7.82 1.03 -9.78
CA MET A 53 7.36 2.38 -10.09
C MET A 53 8.21 3.40 -9.33
N ALA A 54 8.73 4.39 -10.05
CA ALA A 54 9.34 5.58 -9.47
C ALA A 54 8.33 6.73 -9.51
N THR A 55 8.08 7.37 -8.38
CA THR A 55 7.10 8.44 -8.20
C THR A 55 7.74 9.68 -7.60
N ALA A 56 6.99 10.78 -7.52
CA ALA A 56 7.43 11.98 -6.80
C ALA A 56 7.62 11.72 -5.28
N LEU A 57 6.94 10.72 -4.72
CA LEU A 57 6.98 10.39 -3.29
C LEU A 57 8.04 9.33 -2.92
N GLY A 58 8.59 8.61 -3.87
CA GLY A 58 9.54 7.52 -3.64
C GLY A 58 9.35 6.37 -4.60
N LYS A 59 9.98 5.23 -4.31
CA LYS A 59 9.89 4.05 -5.16
C LYS A 59 8.92 3.03 -4.57
N VAL A 60 8.20 2.38 -5.46
CA VAL A 60 7.26 1.30 -5.15
C VAL A 60 7.62 0.09 -6.02
N LYS A 61 7.73 -1.08 -5.40
CA LYS A 61 7.77 -2.34 -6.12
C LYS A 61 6.65 -3.21 -5.57
N SER A 62 5.91 -3.85 -6.45
CA SER A 62 4.82 -4.73 -6.05
C SER A 62 4.64 -5.85 -7.05
N ASN A 63 4.30 -7.01 -6.53
CA ASN A 63 3.65 -8.07 -7.28
C ASN A 63 2.32 -8.36 -6.59
N PHE A 64 1.23 -8.32 -7.32
CA PHE A 64 -0.07 -8.63 -6.75
C PHE A 64 -1.02 -9.23 -7.78
N VAL A 65 -1.95 -10.01 -7.26
CA VAL A 65 -3.09 -10.54 -7.99
C VAL A 65 -4.36 -10.00 -7.34
N MET A 66 -5.28 -9.51 -8.16
CA MET A 66 -6.59 -9.04 -7.71
C MET A 66 -7.70 -9.72 -8.51
N HIS A 67 -8.78 -10.06 -7.82
CA HIS A 67 -10.01 -10.59 -8.42
C HIS A 67 -11.20 -9.70 -8.07
N SER A 68 -12.27 -9.82 -8.87
CA SER A 68 -13.53 -9.07 -8.69
C SER A 68 -13.33 -7.55 -8.68
N ILE A 69 -12.41 -7.05 -9.50
CA ILE A 69 -12.05 -5.63 -9.57
C ILE A 69 -13.18 -4.73 -10.10
N ASP A 70 -14.21 -5.29 -10.71
CA ASP A 70 -15.44 -4.63 -11.11
C ASP A 70 -16.35 -4.25 -9.90
N PHE A 71 -16.09 -4.84 -8.72
CA PHE A 71 -16.75 -4.53 -7.45
C PHE A 71 -15.71 -4.27 -6.37
N ILE A 72 -15.22 -3.04 -6.28
CA ILE A 72 -14.10 -2.65 -5.40
C ILE A 72 -14.30 -3.06 -3.92
N ASP A 73 -15.54 -3.05 -3.44
CA ASP A 73 -15.88 -3.47 -2.07
C ASP A 73 -15.73 -4.98 -1.84
N LYS A 74 -15.69 -5.77 -2.90
CA LYS A 74 -15.53 -7.23 -2.88
C LYS A 74 -14.25 -7.70 -3.54
N ALA A 75 -13.46 -6.77 -4.08
CA ALA A 75 -12.21 -7.11 -4.72
C ALA A 75 -11.29 -7.76 -3.70
N SER A 76 -10.79 -8.96 -4.01
CA SER A 76 -9.76 -9.62 -3.23
C SER A 76 -8.39 -9.34 -3.84
N TYR A 77 -7.38 -9.30 -2.99
CA TYR A 77 -6.00 -9.08 -3.42
C TYR A 77 -5.02 -9.88 -2.57
N VAL A 78 -3.99 -10.37 -3.20
CA VAL A 78 -2.85 -11.01 -2.56
C VAL A 78 -1.58 -10.58 -3.25
N GLY A 79 -0.54 -10.29 -2.50
CA GLY A 79 0.74 -9.89 -3.07
C GLY A 79 1.73 -9.35 -2.07
N ASN A 80 2.79 -8.75 -2.62
CA ASN A 80 3.85 -8.14 -1.86
C ASN A 80 4.00 -6.67 -2.26
N VAL A 81 4.21 -5.80 -1.28
CA VAL A 81 4.46 -4.36 -1.46
C VAL A 81 5.77 -3.99 -0.83
N VAL A 82 6.66 -3.41 -1.61
CA VAL A 82 7.92 -2.84 -1.15
C VAL A 82 7.90 -1.34 -1.41
N LEU A 83 8.08 -0.56 -0.38
CA LEU A 83 8.30 0.88 -0.44
C LEU A 83 9.76 1.18 -0.11
N ASP A 84 10.39 2.05 -0.90
CA ASP A 84 11.75 2.51 -0.67
C ASP A 84 11.75 4.03 -0.55
N ASN A 85 12.04 4.51 0.65
CA ASN A 85 12.10 5.94 1.00
C ASN A 85 10.84 6.72 0.54
N PHE A 86 9.67 6.11 0.71
CA PHE A 86 8.40 6.63 0.22
C PHE A 86 7.79 7.60 1.24
N ASP A 87 7.46 8.81 0.81
CA ASP A 87 6.79 9.83 1.64
C ASP A 87 5.32 9.45 1.88
N LEU A 88 5.14 8.57 2.89
CA LEU A 88 3.83 8.08 3.28
C LEU A 88 2.98 9.18 3.92
N GLY A 89 3.60 10.08 4.69
CA GLY A 89 2.90 11.20 5.32
C GLY A 89 2.22 12.10 4.30
N THR A 90 2.93 12.49 3.26
CA THR A 90 2.35 13.23 2.14
C THR A 90 1.25 12.42 1.46
N PHE A 91 1.45 11.12 1.23
CA PHE A 91 0.48 10.26 0.56
C PHE A 91 -0.84 10.17 1.31
N VAL A 92 -0.82 9.91 2.62
CA VAL A 92 -2.03 9.78 3.47
C VAL A 92 -2.52 11.09 4.06
N SER A 93 -1.80 12.21 3.91
CA SER A 93 -2.08 13.53 4.50
C SER A 93 -1.92 13.59 6.03
N GLU A 94 -1.00 12.80 6.58
CA GLU A 94 -0.66 12.81 8.00
C GLU A 94 0.67 13.55 8.23
N LYS A 95 0.63 14.62 9.03
CA LYS A 95 1.77 15.53 9.23
C LYS A 95 2.89 14.93 10.07
N ASP A 96 2.52 14.09 11.03
CA ASP A 96 3.47 13.48 11.96
C ASP A 96 4.18 12.25 11.36
N LEU A 97 3.64 11.73 10.25
CA LEU A 97 4.22 10.63 9.50
C LEU A 97 5.07 11.19 8.35
N GLY A 98 6.27 10.67 8.20
CA GLY A 98 7.19 11.04 7.13
C GLY A 98 7.42 9.90 6.15
N LYS A 99 8.68 9.66 5.85
CA LYS A 99 9.09 8.61 4.92
C LYS A 99 9.07 7.23 5.56
N ILE A 100 8.83 6.23 4.72
CA ILE A 100 8.82 4.83 5.13
C ILE A 100 9.57 3.96 4.11
N SER A 101 10.27 2.96 4.61
CA SER A 101 10.81 1.86 3.82
C SER A 101 10.31 0.55 4.41
N LEU A 102 9.61 -0.25 3.61
CA LEU A 102 8.97 -1.47 4.07
C LEU A 102 8.97 -2.56 3.00
N ASN A 103 8.74 -3.78 3.47
CA ASN A 103 8.46 -4.95 2.65
C ASN A 103 7.37 -5.76 3.35
N LEU A 104 6.15 -5.73 2.82
CA LEU A 104 4.97 -6.35 3.40
C LEU A 104 4.30 -7.30 2.41
N ASP A 105 3.95 -8.48 2.88
CA ASP A 105 2.98 -9.36 2.25
C ASP A 105 1.58 -8.93 2.70
N ILE A 106 0.65 -8.87 1.75
CA ILE A 106 -0.74 -8.50 1.95
C ILE A 106 -1.65 -9.56 1.37
N ASP A 107 -2.72 -9.88 2.09
CA ASP A 107 -3.80 -10.77 1.64
C ASP A 107 -5.12 -10.24 2.21
N GLY A 108 -6.04 -9.84 1.34
CA GLY A 108 -7.23 -9.18 1.83
C GLY A 108 -8.35 -9.01 0.83
N ILE A 109 -9.41 -8.39 1.33
CA ILE A 109 -10.60 -8.02 0.56
C ILE A 109 -11.03 -6.59 0.88
N GLY A 110 -11.63 -5.92 -0.12
CA GLY A 110 -12.20 -4.59 0.00
C GLY A 110 -11.16 -3.48 0.09
N PHE A 111 -11.53 -2.31 -0.41
CA PHE A 111 -10.69 -1.11 -0.39
C PHE A 111 -11.38 0.08 0.27
N THR A 112 -12.63 -0.10 0.66
CA THR A 112 -13.38 0.93 1.37
C THR A 112 -13.37 0.63 2.87
N GLU A 113 -13.47 1.65 3.68
CA GLU A 113 -13.44 1.58 5.14
C GLU A 113 -14.38 0.51 5.70
N LYS A 114 -15.57 0.38 5.10
CA LYS A 114 -16.60 -0.58 5.49
C LYS A 114 -16.22 -2.05 5.23
N TYR A 115 -15.44 -2.32 4.18
CA TYR A 115 -15.21 -3.69 3.69
C TYR A 115 -13.75 -4.12 3.80
N LEU A 116 -12.85 -3.19 4.14
CA LEU A 116 -11.42 -3.46 4.29
C LEU A 116 -11.17 -4.51 5.36
N ASN A 117 -10.59 -5.63 4.95
CA ASN A 117 -10.14 -6.69 5.83
C ASN A 117 -8.88 -7.32 5.23
N THR A 118 -7.73 -7.03 5.81
CA THR A 118 -6.42 -7.32 5.22
C THR A 118 -5.49 -7.92 6.26
N GLN A 119 -4.98 -9.11 5.99
CA GLN A 119 -3.81 -9.65 6.66
C GLN A 119 -2.56 -8.94 6.14
N ILE A 120 -1.71 -8.45 7.04
CA ILE A 120 -0.42 -7.84 6.72
C ILE A 120 0.68 -8.55 7.49
N LYS A 121 1.80 -8.81 6.83
CA LYS A 121 2.97 -9.44 7.45
C LYS A 121 4.24 -8.95 6.78
N GLY A 122 5.24 -8.58 7.57
CA GLY A 122 6.55 -8.23 7.06
C GLY A 122 7.31 -7.27 7.94
N ALA A 123 8.26 -6.56 7.32
CA ALA A 123 9.19 -5.68 8.01
C ALA A 123 9.09 -4.23 7.49
N ILE A 124 9.26 -3.30 8.41
CA ILE A 124 9.44 -1.88 8.15
C ILE A 124 10.86 -1.55 8.60
N SER A 125 11.76 -1.39 7.64
CA SER A 125 13.17 -1.13 7.94
C SER A 125 13.42 0.27 8.48
N GLN A 126 12.59 1.24 8.06
CA GLN A 126 12.59 2.62 8.53
C GLN A 126 11.20 3.22 8.46
N MET A 127 10.84 4.00 9.48
CA MET A 127 9.62 4.80 9.52
C MET A 127 9.89 6.11 10.25
N ASP A 128 9.73 7.23 9.54
CA ASP A 128 9.83 8.56 10.13
C ASP A 128 8.48 8.92 10.77
N TYR A 129 8.48 9.15 12.07
CA TYR A 129 7.30 9.56 12.81
C TYR A 129 7.66 10.58 13.88
N ASN A 130 6.94 11.70 13.92
CA ASN A 130 7.12 12.78 14.90
C ASN A 130 8.58 13.25 15.05
N ASN A 131 9.24 13.52 13.91
CA ASN A 131 10.64 13.96 13.80
C ASN A 131 11.69 12.94 14.27
N TYR A 132 11.34 11.67 14.41
CA TYR A 132 12.26 10.59 14.71
C TYR A 132 12.16 9.48 13.68
N SER A 133 13.29 8.87 13.30
CA SER A 133 13.34 7.73 12.38
C SER A 133 13.46 6.43 13.18
N TYR A 134 12.36 5.71 13.29
CA TYR A 134 12.33 4.37 13.89
C TYR A 134 12.82 3.33 12.89
N HIS A 135 13.53 2.31 13.40
CA HIS A 135 14.10 1.23 12.62
C HIS A 135 13.68 -0.15 13.16
N ASN A 136 13.78 -1.16 12.28
CA ASN A 136 13.57 -2.56 12.65
C ASN A 136 12.19 -2.84 13.28
N LEU A 137 11.14 -2.44 12.59
CA LEU A 137 9.78 -2.77 12.97
C LEU A 137 9.32 -4.02 12.20
N GLU A 138 8.59 -4.87 12.88
CA GLU A 138 7.92 -6.03 12.27
C GLU A 138 6.42 -5.96 12.56
N VAL A 139 5.61 -6.36 11.61
CA VAL A 139 4.16 -6.43 11.71
C VAL A 139 3.65 -7.79 11.25
N ASN A 140 2.72 -8.35 11.98
CA ASN A 140 2.01 -9.56 11.60
C ASN A 140 0.60 -9.53 12.23
N GLY A 141 -0.39 -9.19 11.46
CA GLY A 141 -1.74 -9.04 11.98
C GLY A 141 -2.78 -8.79 10.91
N ASN A 142 -4.00 -8.69 11.35
CA ASN A 142 -5.15 -8.38 10.53
C ASN A 142 -5.61 -6.95 10.79
N PHE A 143 -5.84 -6.22 9.73
CA PHE A 143 -6.41 -4.88 9.76
C PHE A 143 -7.82 -4.91 9.17
N LYS A 144 -8.80 -4.69 10.02
CA LYS A 144 -10.22 -4.57 9.66
C LYS A 144 -10.77 -3.31 10.28
N MET A 145 -10.83 -2.23 9.50
CA MET A 145 -11.20 -0.89 9.98
C MET A 145 -12.43 -0.93 10.90
N PRO A 146 -12.37 -0.33 12.11
CA PRO A 146 -11.27 0.42 12.69
C PRO A 146 -10.32 -0.41 13.59
N ILE A 147 -10.29 -1.71 13.44
CA ILE A 147 -9.60 -2.65 14.34
C ILE A 147 -8.33 -3.17 13.68
N TYR A 148 -7.22 -3.16 14.42
CA TYR A 148 -6.05 -3.98 14.17
C TYR A 148 -5.95 -5.07 15.22
N GLN A 149 -5.71 -6.30 14.81
CA GLN A 149 -5.43 -7.42 15.70
C GLN A 149 -4.18 -8.16 15.24
N GLY A 150 -3.19 -8.24 16.10
CA GLY A 150 -1.93 -8.91 15.77
C GLY A 150 -0.76 -8.45 16.60
N LYS A 151 0.43 -8.76 16.09
CA LYS A 151 1.70 -8.45 16.72
C LYS A 151 2.43 -7.35 15.98
N VAL A 152 2.96 -6.39 16.73
CA VAL A 152 3.90 -5.37 16.25
C VAL A 152 5.12 -5.41 17.16
N SER A 153 6.31 -5.46 16.60
CA SER A 153 7.54 -5.32 17.35
C SER A 153 8.40 -4.19 16.78
N ILE A 154 9.07 -3.45 17.67
CA ILE A 154 10.01 -2.39 17.35
C ILE A 154 11.29 -2.71 18.10
N ASN A 155 12.39 -2.80 17.39
CA ASN A 155 13.72 -2.98 17.97
C ASN A 155 14.65 -1.85 17.50
N ASP A 156 14.41 -0.67 18.06
CA ASP A 156 15.15 0.56 17.76
C ASP A 156 15.98 0.98 18.98
N PRO A 157 17.13 1.66 18.82
CA PRO A 157 17.95 2.12 19.94
C PRO A 157 17.19 2.94 20.99
N ASN A 158 16.14 3.66 20.60
CA ASN A 158 15.34 4.50 21.49
C ASN A 158 14.00 3.88 21.92
N LEU A 159 13.58 2.77 21.28
CA LEU A 159 12.34 2.10 21.60
C LEU A 159 12.42 0.59 21.34
N ASN A 160 12.35 -0.19 22.40
CA ASN A 160 12.15 -1.63 22.31
C ASN A 160 10.77 -1.97 22.83
N LEU A 161 9.88 -2.38 21.93
CA LEU A 161 8.48 -2.65 22.22
C LEU A 161 8.03 -3.91 21.49
N THR A 162 7.27 -4.74 22.17
CA THR A 162 6.44 -5.77 21.51
C THR A 162 5.01 -5.60 22.00
N PHE A 163 4.12 -5.39 21.06
CA PHE A 163 2.67 -5.41 21.24
C PHE A 163 2.12 -6.67 20.60
N ASP A 164 1.24 -7.36 21.32
CA ASP A 164 0.47 -8.49 20.79
C ASP A 164 -0.94 -8.39 21.35
N GLY A 165 -1.90 -8.05 20.50
CA GLY A 165 -3.24 -7.74 20.97
C GLY A 165 -4.13 -7.11 19.91
N LEU A 166 -5.12 -6.36 20.40
CA LEU A 166 -6.12 -5.66 19.59
C LEU A 166 -6.07 -4.16 19.89
N VAL A 167 -6.07 -3.37 18.83
CA VAL A 167 -6.25 -1.90 18.88
C VAL A 167 -7.53 -1.56 18.15
N ASP A 168 -8.38 -0.79 18.81
CA ASP A 168 -9.64 -0.28 18.27
C ASP A 168 -9.58 1.26 18.27
N TRP A 169 -9.83 1.88 17.11
CA TRP A 169 -9.82 3.34 16.93
C TRP A 169 -11.24 3.93 16.84
N THR A 170 -12.28 3.23 17.31
CA THR A 170 -13.63 3.81 17.38
C THR A 170 -13.74 4.96 18.37
#